data_d613bbf11e51df94e7e54dd33b891c3f
#
_entry.id   d613bbf11e51df94e7e54dd33b891c3f
#
_cell.length_a   1.000
_cell.length_b   1.000
_cell.length_c   1.000
_cell.angle_alpha   90.00
_cell.angle_beta   90.00
_cell.angle_gamma   90.00
#
_symmetry.space_group_name_H-M   'P 1'
#
loop_
_entity.id
_entity.type
_entity.pdbx_description
1 polymer ?
#
loop_
_entity_poly.entity_id
_entity_poly.type
_entity_poly.pdbx_seq_one_letter_code
_entity_poly.pdbx_strand_id
1 'polypeptide(L)'
;FNKPVSPGDTITAEVEVAELIEGKNRVRLTTTARNQRGEVVLSGEALVLAPVEQVTWVPGDLPEAVVLPKGRWQGLVEEARALPPVRAAVVHPCSKSAILGAIEVRDEGLLDPILIGPGAKIRAAAAEAGVSLDGFRIEETEHSHAAAARAVELAACGKVQVLVKGSLHSDELLAEVVSKSGGLRTERRISHVFIMDVP
;
A
#
# COMPACT_ATOMS: atom_id res chain seq x y z
N PHE A 1 -9.55 -5.42 17.02
CA PHE A 1 -10.91 -5.83 16.64
C PHE A 1 -11.44 -6.81 17.68
N ASN A 2 -12.63 -6.55 18.22
CA ASN A 2 -13.23 -7.35 19.28
C ASN A 2 -14.31 -8.30 18.75
N LYS A 3 -15.07 -7.86 17.72
CA LYS A 3 -16.11 -8.65 17.06
C LYS A 3 -16.14 -8.36 15.56
N PRO A 4 -16.60 -9.31 14.74
CA PRO A 4 -16.80 -9.06 13.30
C PRO A 4 -17.91 -8.04 13.07
N VAL A 5 -17.80 -7.30 11.98
CA VAL A 5 -18.80 -6.39 11.46
C VAL A 5 -19.31 -6.99 10.14
N SER A 6 -20.61 -7.02 9.96
CA SER A 6 -21.25 -7.57 8.76
C SER A 6 -21.83 -6.46 7.88
N PRO A 7 -21.99 -6.70 6.57
CA PRO A 7 -22.70 -5.79 5.69
C PRO A 7 -24.13 -5.51 6.24
N GLY A 8 -24.50 -4.22 6.32
CA GLY A 8 -25.75 -3.78 6.89
C GLY A 8 -25.69 -3.39 8.37
N ASP A 9 -24.56 -3.61 9.05
CA ASP A 9 -24.36 -3.08 10.39
C ASP A 9 -24.17 -1.56 10.38
N THR A 10 -24.76 -0.91 11.38
CA THR A 10 -24.50 0.52 11.66
C THR A 10 -23.44 0.63 12.74
N ILE A 11 -22.33 1.29 12.43
CA ILE A 11 -21.21 1.45 13.36
C ILE A 11 -21.14 2.90 13.83
N THR A 12 -21.17 3.08 15.14
CA THR A 12 -20.88 4.36 15.80
C THR A 12 -19.47 4.34 16.34
N ALA A 13 -18.61 5.24 15.83
CA ALA A 13 -17.25 5.40 16.29
C ALA A 13 -17.15 6.62 17.22
N GLU A 14 -16.46 6.44 18.34
CA GLU A 14 -16.17 7.46 19.33
C GLU A 14 -14.66 7.56 19.54
N VAL A 15 -14.17 8.78 19.60
CA VAL A 15 -12.76 9.09 19.84
C VAL A 15 -12.69 10.08 21.00
N GLU A 16 -11.96 9.74 22.04
CA GLU A 16 -11.75 10.57 23.21
C GLU A 16 -10.27 10.92 23.36
N VAL A 17 -9.99 12.17 23.76
CA VAL A 17 -8.63 12.58 24.10
C VAL A 17 -8.33 12.09 25.53
N ALA A 18 -7.50 11.05 25.61
CA ALA A 18 -7.10 10.48 26.88
C ALA A 18 -5.96 11.27 27.55
N GLU A 19 -5.00 11.77 26.76
CA GLU A 19 -3.82 12.46 27.28
C GLU A 19 -3.25 13.44 26.27
N LEU A 20 -2.86 14.63 26.74
CA LEU A 20 -2.06 15.60 25.99
C LEU A 20 -0.61 15.47 26.44
N ILE A 21 0.29 15.08 25.55
CA ILE A 21 1.71 14.91 25.86
C ILE A 21 2.43 16.24 25.63
N GLU A 22 2.75 16.92 26.71
CA GLU A 22 3.43 18.22 26.68
C GLU A 22 4.78 18.16 25.95
N GLY A 23 5.10 19.21 25.24
CA GLY A 23 6.40 19.43 24.59
C GLY A 23 6.65 18.60 23.32
N LYS A 24 5.70 17.78 22.88
CA LYS A 24 5.88 16.92 21.68
C LYS A 24 4.77 16.99 20.63
N ASN A 25 3.78 17.88 20.84
CA ASN A 25 2.57 17.97 19.98
C ASN A 25 1.93 16.59 19.72
N ARG A 26 1.90 15.74 20.73
CA ARG A 26 1.32 14.40 20.65
C ARG A 26 0.11 14.28 21.57
N VAL A 27 -0.88 13.57 21.06
CA VAL A 27 -2.13 13.30 21.77
C VAL A 27 -2.37 11.81 21.79
N ARG A 28 -2.69 11.28 22.96
CA ARG A 28 -3.19 9.91 23.09
C ARG A 28 -4.71 9.93 22.99
N LEU A 29 -5.22 9.15 22.08
CA LEU A 29 -6.65 9.00 21.83
C LEU A 29 -7.09 7.60 22.25
N THR A 30 -8.23 7.51 22.92
CA THR A 30 -8.96 6.26 23.09
C THR A 30 -10.03 6.17 22.01
N THR A 31 -10.10 5.07 21.32
CA THR A 31 -11.06 4.84 20.23
C THR A 31 -11.97 3.67 20.56
N THR A 32 -13.26 3.83 20.34
CA THR A 32 -14.26 2.77 20.54
C THR A 32 -15.24 2.80 19.37
N ALA A 33 -15.55 1.65 18.80
CA ALA A 33 -16.61 1.52 17.83
C ALA A 33 -17.66 0.49 18.31
N ARG A 34 -18.93 0.83 18.18
CA ARG A 34 -20.07 0.01 18.59
C ARG A 34 -21.01 -0.23 17.42
N ASN A 35 -21.61 -1.42 17.38
CA ASN A 35 -22.68 -1.70 16.42
C ASN A 35 -24.03 -1.17 16.93
N GLN A 36 -25.08 -1.32 16.11
CA GLN A 36 -26.45 -0.90 16.44
C GLN A 36 -27.04 -1.59 17.68
N ARG A 37 -26.43 -2.67 18.17
CA ARG A 37 -26.81 -3.38 19.40
C ARG A 37 -26.04 -2.89 20.62
N GLY A 38 -25.16 -1.89 20.47
CA GLY A 38 -24.31 -1.37 21.53
C GLY A 38 -23.09 -2.24 21.84
N GLU A 39 -22.85 -3.31 21.08
CA GLU A 39 -21.70 -4.19 21.28
C GLU A 39 -20.41 -3.51 20.76
N VAL A 40 -19.34 -3.58 21.56
CA VAL A 40 -18.04 -3.05 21.16
C VAL A 40 -17.41 -3.98 20.10
N VAL A 41 -17.28 -3.48 18.87
CA VAL A 41 -16.70 -4.19 17.74
C VAL A 41 -15.22 -3.88 17.57
N LEU A 42 -14.81 -2.68 18.01
CA LEU A 42 -13.40 -2.24 18.00
C LEU A 42 -13.14 -1.38 19.24
N SER A 43 -11.98 -1.55 19.83
CA SER A 43 -11.45 -0.65 20.86
C SER A 43 -9.93 -0.60 20.78
N GLY A 44 -9.34 0.53 21.16
CA GLY A 44 -7.90 0.68 21.16
C GLY A 44 -7.44 2.09 21.51
N GLU A 45 -6.14 2.28 21.51
CA GLU A 45 -5.50 3.55 21.70
C GLU A 45 -4.68 3.94 20.48
N ALA A 46 -4.62 5.23 20.19
CA ALA A 46 -3.78 5.78 19.14
C ALA A 46 -2.96 6.94 19.70
N LEU A 47 -1.67 6.96 19.36
CA LEU A 47 -0.79 8.09 19.63
C LEU A 47 -0.61 8.88 18.34
N VAL A 48 -1.15 10.08 18.28
CA VAL A 48 -1.17 10.92 17.09
C VAL A 48 -0.39 12.22 17.31
N LEU A 49 0.11 12.79 16.20
CA LEU A 49 0.64 14.15 16.17
C LEU A 49 -0.53 15.12 16.00
N ALA A 50 -0.73 15.99 16.98
CA ALA A 50 -1.70 17.06 16.86
C ALA A 50 -1.16 18.19 15.96
N PRO A 51 -2.01 18.81 15.13
CA PRO A 51 -1.63 20.00 14.39
C PRO A 51 -1.34 21.15 15.38
N VAL A 52 -0.33 21.97 15.08
CA VAL A 52 0.02 23.16 15.87
C VAL A 52 -0.91 24.34 15.60
N GLU A 53 -1.58 24.33 14.46
CA GLU A 53 -2.58 25.31 14.07
C GLU A 53 -3.97 24.70 14.12
N GLN A 54 -4.97 25.50 14.43
CA GLN A 54 -6.35 25.04 14.44
C GLN A 54 -6.77 24.64 13.02
N VAL A 55 -7.14 23.37 12.85
CA VAL A 55 -7.70 22.86 11.60
C VAL A 55 -9.22 22.86 11.72
N THR A 56 -9.89 23.61 10.87
CA THR A 56 -11.34 23.56 10.72
C THR A 56 -11.70 22.62 9.59
N TRP A 57 -12.45 21.57 9.91
CA TRP A 57 -12.93 20.62 8.92
C TRP A 57 -14.38 20.94 8.56
N VAL A 58 -14.69 20.97 7.26
CA VAL A 58 -16.04 21.18 6.77
C VAL A 58 -16.63 19.82 6.39
N PRO A 59 -17.80 19.42 6.97
CA PRO A 59 -18.50 18.22 6.53
C PRO A 59 -18.84 18.34 5.05
N GLY A 60 -18.33 17.45 4.24
CA GLY A 60 -18.43 17.47 2.77
C GLY A 60 -17.13 17.09 2.08
N ASP A 61 -15.97 17.27 2.77
CA ASP A 61 -14.65 16.84 2.28
C ASP A 61 -14.34 15.35 2.57
N LEU A 62 -15.35 14.56 2.92
CA LEU A 62 -15.19 13.11 3.05
C LEU A 62 -14.96 12.51 1.66
N PRO A 63 -13.99 11.60 1.52
CA PRO A 63 -13.83 10.86 0.29
C PRO A 63 -15.13 10.12 -0.03
N GLU A 64 -15.60 10.27 -1.26
CA GLU A 64 -16.78 9.57 -1.73
C GLU A 64 -16.47 8.06 -1.80
N ALA A 65 -17.20 7.25 -1.04
CA ALA A 65 -17.11 5.81 -1.12
C ALA A 65 -18.05 5.32 -2.22
N VAL A 66 -17.50 4.82 -3.31
CA VAL A 66 -18.29 4.20 -4.39
C VAL A 66 -18.22 2.70 -4.23
N VAL A 67 -19.38 2.08 -3.93
CA VAL A 67 -19.51 0.61 -3.96
C VAL A 67 -19.80 0.19 -5.40
N LEU A 68 -18.85 -0.52 -6.02
CA LEU A 68 -19.00 -1.02 -7.38
C LEU A 68 -19.73 -2.38 -7.35
N PRO A 69 -20.73 -2.63 -8.23
CA PRO A 69 -21.38 -3.92 -8.33
C PRO A 69 -20.39 -5.04 -8.70
N LYS A 70 -20.71 -6.28 -8.24
CA LYS A 70 -19.93 -7.49 -8.53
C LYS A 70 -19.69 -7.64 -10.04
N GLY A 71 -18.43 -7.91 -10.42
CA GLY A 71 -18.01 -8.06 -11.82
C GLY A 71 -17.38 -6.82 -12.45
N ARG A 72 -17.37 -5.66 -11.79
CA ARG A 72 -16.68 -4.46 -12.31
C ARG A 72 -15.16 -4.54 -12.24
N TRP A 73 -14.60 -5.39 -11.39
CA TRP A 73 -13.16 -5.63 -11.38
C TRP A 73 -12.64 -6.08 -12.75
N GLN A 74 -13.36 -7.00 -13.40
CA GLN A 74 -13.02 -7.47 -14.74
C GLN A 74 -13.08 -6.34 -15.77
N GLY A 75 -14.11 -5.49 -15.72
CA GLY A 75 -14.22 -4.32 -16.58
C GLY A 75 -13.05 -3.33 -16.39
N LEU A 76 -12.62 -3.11 -15.15
CA LEU A 76 -11.48 -2.24 -14.83
C LEU A 76 -10.16 -2.80 -15.38
N VAL A 77 -9.97 -4.12 -15.30
CA VAL A 77 -8.81 -4.81 -15.88
C VAL A 77 -8.84 -4.74 -17.40
N GLU A 78 -10.02 -4.92 -18.02
CA GLU A 78 -10.19 -4.80 -19.48
C GLU A 78 -9.89 -3.38 -19.99
N GLU A 79 -10.37 -2.36 -19.28
CA GLU A 79 -10.03 -0.96 -19.58
C GLU A 79 -8.53 -0.68 -19.44
N ALA A 80 -7.90 -1.22 -18.39
CA ALA A 80 -6.47 -1.07 -18.18
C ALA A 80 -5.63 -1.77 -19.24
N ARG A 81 -6.06 -2.95 -19.73
CA ARG A 81 -5.40 -3.68 -20.83
C ARG A 81 -5.42 -2.93 -22.17
N ALA A 82 -6.37 -2.03 -22.37
CA ALA A 82 -6.43 -1.18 -23.56
C ALA A 82 -5.36 -0.07 -23.56
N LEU A 83 -4.69 0.15 -22.43
CA LEU A 83 -3.64 1.15 -22.27
C LEU A 83 -2.25 0.51 -22.41
N PRO A 84 -1.21 1.28 -22.76
CA PRO A 84 0.16 0.77 -22.75
C PRO A 84 0.58 0.29 -21.35
N PRO A 85 1.34 -0.82 -21.24
CA PRO A 85 1.84 -1.30 -19.97
C PRO A 85 2.64 -0.24 -19.22
N VAL A 86 2.41 -0.10 -17.92
CA VAL A 86 3.12 0.85 -17.09
C VAL A 86 4.41 0.24 -16.58
N ARG A 87 5.54 0.94 -16.73
CA ARG A 87 6.83 0.47 -16.22
C ARG A 87 6.82 0.44 -14.71
N ALA A 88 7.15 -0.71 -14.12
CA ALA A 88 7.08 -0.96 -12.70
C ALA A 88 8.37 -1.52 -12.14
N ALA A 89 8.72 -1.13 -10.90
CA ALA A 89 9.75 -1.79 -10.12
C ALA A 89 9.10 -2.72 -9.09
N VAL A 90 9.31 -4.04 -9.22
CA VAL A 90 8.89 -5.03 -8.22
C VAL A 90 10.02 -5.18 -7.22
N VAL A 91 9.80 -4.68 -6.01
CA VAL A 91 10.83 -4.50 -4.99
C VAL A 91 10.97 -5.75 -4.13
N HIS A 92 12.13 -6.40 -4.17
CA HIS A 92 12.49 -7.58 -3.41
C HIS A 92 11.49 -8.74 -3.57
N PRO A 93 11.19 -9.23 -4.79
CA PRO A 93 10.24 -10.31 -5.03
C PRO A 93 10.85 -11.68 -4.73
N CYS A 94 11.20 -11.91 -3.46
CA CYS A 94 11.90 -13.11 -2.99
C CYS A 94 10.96 -14.15 -2.37
N SER A 95 9.70 -14.20 -2.81
CA SER A 95 8.74 -15.25 -2.44
C SER A 95 7.96 -15.72 -3.65
N LYS A 96 7.45 -16.95 -3.58
CA LYS A 96 6.60 -17.55 -4.62
C LYS A 96 5.44 -16.63 -5.02
N SER A 97 4.72 -16.08 -4.04
CA SER A 97 3.57 -15.21 -4.31
C SER A 97 3.97 -13.91 -5.01
N ALA A 98 5.10 -13.31 -4.63
CA ALA A 98 5.57 -12.07 -5.25
C ALA A 98 6.02 -12.29 -6.70
N ILE A 99 6.64 -13.42 -7.00
CA ILE A 99 7.03 -13.81 -8.37
C ILE A 99 5.80 -14.09 -9.22
N LEU A 100 4.83 -14.87 -8.71
CA LEU A 100 3.59 -15.15 -9.45
C LEU A 100 2.82 -13.88 -9.75
N GLY A 101 2.69 -12.97 -8.78
CA GLY A 101 2.04 -11.67 -9.01
C GLY A 101 2.75 -10.81 -10.06
N ALA A 102 4.10 -10.81 -10.08
CA ALA A 102 4.86 -10.07 -11.10
C ALA A 102 4.65 -10.64 -12.50
N ILE A 103 4.55 -11.97 -12.62
CA ILE A 103 4.26 -12.64 -13.90
C ILE A 103 2.84 -12.34 -14.35
N GLU A 104 1.87 -12.47 -13.45
CA GLU A 104 0.45 -12.23 -13.73
C GLU A 104 0.22 -10.83 -14.30
N VAL A 105 0.71 -9.78 -13.63
CA VAL A 105 0.51 -8.40 -14.10
C VAL A 105 1.21 -8.09 -15.43
N ARG A 106 2.30 -8.80 -15.73
CA ARG A 106 2.98 -8.72 -17.03
C ARG A 106 2.18 -9.43 -18.12
N ASP A 107 1.76 -10.66 -17.84
CA ASP A 107 1.04 -11.51 -18.81
C ASP A 107 -0.35 -10.93 -19.12
N GLU A 108 -0.96 -10.24 -18.16
CA GLU A 108 -2.16 -9.42 -18.33
C GLU A 108 -1.92 -8.13 -19.13
N GLY A 109 -0.66 -7.78 -19.42
CA GLY A 109 -0.31 -6.57 -20.16
C GLY A 109 -0.50 -5.27 -19.37
N LEU A 110 -0.62 -5.35 -18.05
CA LEU A 110 -0.86 -4.18 -17.18
C LEU A 110 0.43 -3.46 -16.84
N LEU A 111 1.49 -4.23 -16.52
CA LEU A 111 2.79 -3.70 -16.12
C LEU A 111 3.92 -4.26 -16.98
N ASP A 112 4.97 -3.45 -17.16
CA ASP A 112 6.30 -3.87 -17.63
C ASP A 112 7.24 -3.90 -16.42
N PRO A 113 7.38 -5.06 -15.71
CA PRO A 113 8.06 -5.13 -14.44
C PRO A 113 9.57 -5.34 -14.57
N ILE A 114 10.33 -4.59 -13.77
CA ILE A 114 11.73 -4.83 -13.45
C ILE A 114 11.78 -5.44 -12.04
N LEU A 115 12.42 -6.61 -11.89
CA LEU A 115 12.59 -7.26 -10.60
C LEU A 115 13.85 -6.71 -9.92
N ILE A 116 13.74 -6.15 -8.73
CA ILE A 116 14.87 -5.55 -8.01
C ILE A 116 15.10 -6.30 -6.69
N GLY A 117 16.26 -6.90 -6.53
CA GLY A 117 16.58 -7.67 -5.32
C GLY A 117 17.74 -8.62 -5.50
N PRO A 118 18.03 -9.47 -4.47
CA PRO A 118 19.06 -10.49 -4.56
C PRO A 118 18.71 -11.54 -5.62
N GLY A 119 19.40 -11.50 -6.75
CA GLY A 119 19.09 -12.34 -7.92
C GLY A 119 19.04 -13.84 -7.61
N ALA A 120 19.88 -14.34 -6.71
CA ALA A 120 19.84 -15.72 -6.28
C ALA A 120 18.52 -16.07 -5.57
N LYS A 121 18.01 -15.18 -4.70
CA LYS A 121 16.72 -15.38 -4.00
C LYS A 121 15.54 -15.26 -4.95
N ILE A 122 15.58 -14.31 -5.89
CA ILE A 122 14.56 -14.17 -6.93
C ILE A 122 14.47 -15.43 -7.78
N ARG A 123 15.60 -15.96 -8.24
CA ARG A 123 15.65 -17.21 -9.01
C ARG A 123 15.19 -18.44 -8.20
N ALA A 124 15.55 -18.49 -6.92
CA ALA A 124 15.09 -19.56 -6.03
C ALA A 124 13.56 -19.52 -5.84
N ALA A 125 12.99 -18.33 -5.65
CA ALA A 125 11.54 -18.13 -5.53
C ALA A 125 10.80 -18.52 -6.83
N ALA A 126 11.38 -18.23 -7.99
CA ALA A 126 10.81 -18.64 -9.28
C ALA A 126 10.88 -20.15 -9.47
N ALA A 127 11.98 -20.80 -9.09
CA ALA A 127 12.12 -22.25 -9.11
C ALA A 127 11.11 -22.93 -8.18
N GLU A 128 10.91 -22.40 -6.96
CA GLU A 128 9.88 -22.87 -6.02
C GLU A 128 8.46 -22.70 -6.61
N ALA A 129 8.23 -21.63 -7.35
CA ALA A 129 6.96 -21.40 -8.02
C ALA A 129 6.77 -22.27 -9.28
N GLY A 130 7.82 -22.89 -9.80
CA GLY A 130 7.78 -23.70 -11.02
C GLY A 130 7.63 -22.85 -12.30
N VAL A 131 8.14 -21.60 -12.27
CA VAL A 131 7.98 -20.64 -13.38
C VAL A 131 9.33 -20.15 -13.91
N SER A 132 9.36 -19.75 -15.21
CA SER A 132 10.52 -19.12 -15.81
C SER A 132 10.52 -17.59 -15.57
N LEU A 133 11.72 -17.01 -15.47
CA LEU A 133 11.94 -15.58 -15.46
C LEU A 133 12.40 -15.05 -16.84
N ASP A 134 12.23 -15.84 -17.88
CA ASP A 134 12.58 -15.40 -19.24
C ASP A 134 11.84 -14.14 -19.63
N GLY A 135 12.59 -13.18 -20.17
CA GLY A 135 12.06 -11.86 -20.54
C GLY A 135 11.94 -10.87 -19.38
N PHE A 136 12.21 -11.27 -18.12
CA PHE A 136 12.30 -10.31 -17.03
C PHE A 136 13.69 -9.69 -16.96
N ARG A 137 13.69 -8.36 -16.77
CA ARG A 137 14.90 -7.64 -16.34
C ARG A 137 15.05 -7.77 -14.84
N ILE A 138 16.22 -8.22 -14.39
CA ILE A 138 16.57 -8.29 -12.95
C ILE A 138 17.67 -7.25 -12.69
N GLU A 139 17.41 -6.34 -11.76
CA GLU A 139 18.44 -5.47 -11.18
C GLU A 139 18.87 -6.05 -9.83
N GLU A 140 20.11 -6.50 -9.76
CA GLU A 140 20.65 -7.13 -8.56
C GLU A 140 20.96 -6.13 -7.47
N THR A 141 20.51 -6.45 -6.25
CA THR A 141 20.83 -5.71 -5.01
C THR A 141 21.09 -6.70 -3.89
N GLU A 142 21.83 -6.28 -2.86
CA GLU A 142 22.28 -7.18 -1.80
C GLU A 142 21.16 -7.62 -0.84
N HIS A 143 20.22 -6.70 -0.53
CA HIS A 143 19.16 -6.92 0.47
C HIS A 143 17.93 -6.03 0.18
N SER A 144 16.87 -6.17 1.01
CA SER A 144 15.59 -5.47 0.84
C SER A 144 15.70 -3.95 0.85
N HIS A 145 16.48 -3.38 1.78
CA HIS A 145 16.69 -1.92 1.85
C HIS A 145 17.39 -1.39 0.59
N ALA A 146 18.42 -2.08 0.10
CA ALA A 146 19.09 -1.70 -1.15
C ALA A 146 18.14 -1.81 -2.35
N ALA A 147 17.24 -2.81 -2.35
CA ALA A 147 16.21 -2.95 -3.38
C ALA A 147 15.20 -1.79 -3.32
N ALA A 148 14.77 -1.39 -2.13
CA ALA A 148 13.87 -0.25 -1.94
C ALA A 148 14.50 1.07 -2.38
N ALA A 149 15.74 1.35 -1.96
CA ALA A 149 16.48 2.54 -2.36
C ALA A 149 16.65 2.61 -3.89
N ARG A 150 17.03 1.48 -4.52
CA ARG A 150 17.20 1.40 -5.98
C ARG A 150 15.88 1.62 -6.73
N ALA A 151 14.79 1.06 -6.26
CA ALA A 151 13.47 1.25 -6.86
C ALA A 151 13.02 2.72 -6.80
N VAL A 152 13.24 3.39 -5.66
CA VAL A 152 12.95 4.82 -5.47
C VAL A 152 13.80 5.68 -6.41
N GLU A 153 15.08 5.37 -6.58
CA GLU A 153 15.96 6.05 -7.54
C GLU A 153 15.45 5.92 -8.98
N LEU A 154 15.01 4.72 -9.40
CA LEU A 154 14.45 4.50 -10.72
C LEU A 154 13.15 5.29 -10.93
N ALA A 155 12.33 5.40 -9.90
CA ALA A 155 11.10 6.19 -9.95
C ALA A 155 11.41 7.70 -10.00
N ALA A 156 12.36 8.18 -9.20
CA ALA A 156 12.79 9.59 -9.21
C ALA A 156 13.37 10.02 -10.56
N CYS A 157 14.06 9.10 -11.23
CA CYS A 157 14.59 9.32 -12.60
C CYS A 157 13.55 9.10 -13.70
N GLY A 158 12.29 8.80 -13.38
CA GLY A 158 11.23 8.56 -14.37
C GLY A 158 11.38 7.27 -15.18
N LYS A 159 12.27 6.35 -14.76
CA LYS A 159 12.47 5.06 -15.44
C LYS A 159 11.34 4.08 -15.14
N VAL A 160 10.71 4.20 -14.00
CA VAL A 160 9.49 3.47 -13.60
C VAL A 160 8.47 4.45 -13.05
N GLN A 161 7.18 4.14 -13.18
CA GLN A 161 6.08 4.94 -12.69
C GLN A 161 5.38 4.32 -11.47
N VAL A 162 5.59 3.02 -11.26
CA VAL A 162 4.95 2.24 -10.20
C VAL A 162 6.00 1.47 -9.42
N LEU A 163 5.85 1.47 -8.09
CA LEU A 163 6.59 0.61 -7.17
C LEU A 163 5.64 -0.46 -6.64
N VAL A 164 5.97 -1.72 -6.88
CA VAL A 164 5.22 -2.87 -6.41
C VAL A 164 5.97 -3.53 -5.26
N LYS A 165 5.35 -3.63 -4.10
CA LYS A 165 5.95 -4.26 -2.93
C LYS A 165 5.99 -5.78 -3.09
N GLY A 166 7.17 -6.36 -3.05
CA GLY A 166 7.38 -7.81 -2.97
C GLY A 166 7.41 -8.31 -1.52
N SER A 167 8.45 -9.06 -1.17
CA SER A 167 8.59 -9.77 0.11
C SER A 167 9.32 -8.99 1.21
N LEU A 168 9.38 -7.65 1.12
CA LEU A 168 9.94 -6.79 2.17
C LEU A 168 8.81 -6.22 3.04
N HIS A 169 9.15 -5.66 4.21
CA HIS A 169 8.21 -4.95 5.05
C HIS A 169 7.77 -3.62 4.41
N SER A 170 6.52 -3.21 4.65
CA SER A 170 5.99 -1.98 4.06
C SER A 170 6.69 -0.73 4.54
N ASP A 171 7.14 -0.72 5.79
CA ASP A 171 7.91 0.37 6.39
C ASP A 171 9.29 0.54 5.74
N GLU A 172 9.96 -0.55 5.33
CA GLU A 172 11.22 -0.48 4.59
C GLU A 172 11.06 0.28 3.27
N LEU A 173 10.03 -0.07 2.48
CA LEU A 173 9.78 0.59 1.21
C LEU A 173 9.31 2.04 1.41
N LEU A 174 8.38 2.26 2.34
CA LEU A 174 7.83 3.59 2.60
C LEU A 174 8.88 4.54 3.19
N ALA A 175 9.82 4.05 4.01
CA ALA A 175 10.91 4.86 4.53
C ALA A 175 11.75 5.48 3.38
N GLU A 176 12.06 4.70 2.36
CA GLU A 176 12.78 5.19 1.18
C GLU A 176 11.92 6.15 0.35
N VAL A 177 10.64 5.84 0.14
CA VAL A 177 9.71 6.71 -0.63
C VAL A 177 9.55 8.09 0.00
N VAL A 178 9.46 8.17 1.35
CA VAL A 178 9.30 9.45 2.08
C VAL A 178 10.61 10.11 2.44
N SER A 179 11.74 9.47 2.14
CA SER A 179 13.08 10.01 2.40
C SER A 179 13.27 11.37 1.72
N LYS A 180 13.92 12.30 2.41
CA LYS A 180 14.25 13.61 1.83
C LYS A 180 15.26 13.51 0.70
N SER A 181 16.11 12.49 0.72
CA SER A 181 17.12 12.23 -0.29
C SER A 181 16.62 11.41 -1.47
N GLY A 182 15.49 10.71 -1.34
CA GLY A 182 14.96 9.79 -2.37
C GLY A 182 14.35 10.47 -3.61
N GLY A 183 14.05 11.77 -3.53
CA GLY A 183 13.57 12.55 -4.68
C GLY A 183 12.09 12.41 -5.02
N LEU A 184 11.33 11.54 -4.32
CA LEU A 184 9.89 11.36 -4.53
C LEU A 184 9.03 12.20 -3.58
N ARG A 185 9.62 12.67 -2.49
CA ARG A 185 8.88 13.45 -1.49
C ARG A 185 8.49 14.82 -2.05
N THR A 186 7.21 15.16 -1.92
CA THR A 186 6.65 16.48 -2.24
C THR A 186 6.10 17.14 -0.98
N GLU A 187 5.44 18.27 -1.11
CA GLU A 187 4.69 18.94 -0.03
C GLU A 187 3.37 18.23 0.27
N ARG A 188 2.91 17.36 -0.62
CA ARG A 188 1.68 16.60 -0.45
C ARG A 188 1.89 15.44 0.51
N ARG A 189 0.85 15.10 1.27
CA ARG A 189 0.83 13.90 2.11
C ARG A 189 0.59 12.66 1.23
N ILE A 190 1.22 11.54 1.62
CA ILE A 190 0.86 10.24 1.05
C ILE A 190 -0.56 9.91 1.52
N SER A 191 -1.41 9.52 0.59
CA SER A 191 -2.74 8.97 0.85
C SER A 191 -2.75 7.47 0.56
N HIS A 192 -3.70 6.78 1.14
CA HIS A 192 -3.90 5.35 0.96
C HIS A 192 -5.29 5.12 0.36
N VAL A 193 -5.34 4.34 -0.73
CA VAL A 193 -6.59 3.97 -1.40
C VAL A 193 -6.67 2.45 -1.43
N PHE A 194 -7.79 1.91 -0.94
CA PHE A 194 -8.11 0.50 -1.09
C PHE A 194 -9.14 0.32 -2.20
N ILE A 195 -8.88 -0.62 -3.09
CA ILE A 195 -9.87 -1.13 -4.02
C ILE A 195 -10.26 -2.51 -3.51
N MET A 196 -11.53 -2.69 -3.15
CA MET A 196 -12.04 -3.93 -2.60
C MET A 196 -13.16 -4.47 -3.48
N ASP A 197 -13.07 -5.75 -3.84
CA ASP A 197 -14.19 -6.49 -4.41
C ASP A 197 -14.93 -7.17 -3.25
N VAL A 198 -16.13 -6.70 -2.97
CA VAL A 198 -16.96 -7.20 -1.84
C VAL A 198 -18.06 -8.07 -2.45
N PRO A 199 -18.23 -9.33 -1.98
CA PRO A 199 -19.25 -10.24 -2.49
C PRO A 199 -20.68 -9.79 -2.21
#